data_a9c102c95184ed160172b979b77ef5b4
#
_entry.id   a9c102c95184ed160172b979b77ef5b4
#
_cell.length_a   1.000
_cell.length_b   1.000
_cell.length_c   1.000
_cell.angle_alpha   90.00
_cell.angle_beta   90.00
_cell.angle_gamma   90.00
#
_symmetry.space_group_name_H-M   'P 1'
#
loop_
_entity.id
_entity.type
_entity.pdbx_description
1 polymer ?
#
loop_
_entity_poly.entity_id
_entity_poly.type
_entity_poly.pdbx_seq_one_letter_code
_entity_poly.pdbx_strand_id
1 'polypeptide(L)'
;MADGPDRRDSDLTATSAPADDGPLNIGLLCFIVQRAMEDRVLADIAAAGFDDVTIAQARVLARVSSKGTRITELAELARVSKQTVTFMVDQLERAGYVRRVPDPSDARARLVVFADRGLAAQEVARRTEAVVQEEWTCHLGRRATARLHQILTQLREITDPYR
;
A
#
# COMPACT_ATOMS: atom_id res chain seq x y z
N MET A 1 38.64 25.83 -55.19
CA MET A 1 38.36 26.88 -54.20
C MET A 1 37.16 26.39 -53.41
N ALA A 2 37.53 25.72 -52.37
CA ALA A 2 36.60 24.95 -51.51
C ALA A 2 36.44 25.66 -50.19
N ASP A 3 35.28 25.75 -49.75
CA ASP A 3 35.06 26.08 -48.32
C ASP A 3 34.20 24.98 -47.65
N GLY A 4 34.73 24.44 -46.60
CA GLY A 4 34.20 23.29 -45.94
C GLY A 4 33.15 23.64 -44.87
N PRO A 5 32.27 22.71 -44.51
CA PRO A 5 31.23 22.93 -43.54
C PRO A 5 31.72 22.79 -42.10
N ASP A 6 31.43 23.81 -41.35
CA ASP A 6 31.54 23.90 -39.91
C ASP A 6 30.71 22.81 -39.22
N ARG A 7 31.38 21.89 -38.54
CA ARG A 7 30.78 20.92 -37.62
C ARG A 7 30.60 21.58 -36.24
N ARG A 8 29.42 21.94 -35.90
CA ARG A 8 29.08 22.26 -34.52
C ARG A 8 28.64 20.99 -33.81
N ASP A 9 29.55 20.41 -33.07
CA ASP A 9 29.27 19.46 -32.02
C ASP A 9 28.36 20.14 -30.98
N SER A 10 27.13 19.69 -30.95
CA SER A 10 26.20 20.07 -29.87
C SER A 10 26.46 19.15 -28.69
N ASP A 11 27.34 19.56 -27.81
CA ASP A 11 27.48 19.01 -26.47
C ASP A 11 26.17 19.19 -25.72
N LEU A 12 25.34 18.15 -25.73
CA LEU A 12 24.23 18.00 -24.79
C LEU A 12 24.83 17.56 -23.46
N THR A 13 25.43 18.49 -22.74
CA THR A 13 25.68 18.32 -21.32
C THR A 13 24.35 18.21 -20.62
N ALA A 14 23.95 16.97 -20.31
CA ALA A 14 22.89 16.70 -19.40
C ALA A 14 23.27 17.32 -18.04
N THR A 15 22.73 18.49 -17.77
CA THR A 15 22.81 19.13 -16.47
C THR A 15 21.96 18.28 -15.52
N SER A 16 22.64 17.38 -14.81
CA SER A 16 22.10 16.75 -13.61
C SER A 16 21.75 17.88 -12.64
N ALA A 17 20.46 18.08 -12.41
CA ALA A 17 20.00 19.00 -11.39
C ALA A 17 20.64 18.55 -10.06
N PRO A 18 21.20 19.48 -9.26
CA PRO A 18 21.72 19.13 -7.95
C PRO A 18 20.59 18.52 -7.13
N ALA A 19 20.86 17.37 -6.51
CA ALA A 19 19.96 16.82 -5.51
C ALA A 19 19.77 17.90 -4.44
N ASP A 20 18.51 18.26 -4.18
CA ASP A 20 18.16 19.15 -3.08
C ASP A 20 18.52 18.43 -1.78
N ASP A 21 19.69 18.77 -1.21
CA ASP A 21 20.20 18.19 0.05
C ASP A 21 19.42 18.68 1.31
N GLY A 22 18.27 19.30 1.09
CA GLY A 22 17.36 19.72 2.16
C GLY A 22 16.73 18.53 2.88
N PRO A 23 16.21 18.74 4.10
CA PRO A 23 15.52 17.68 4.85
C PRO A 23 14.28 17.22 4.07
N LEU A 24 14.11 15.90 3.95
CA LEU A 24 12.95 15.29 3.30
C LEU A 24 11.66 15.78 3.97
N ASN A 25 10.66 16.12 3.17
CA ASN A 25 9.36 16.50 3.70
C ASN A 25 8.66 15.31 4.37
N ILE A 26 7.74 15.60 5.30
CA ILE A 26 7.04 14.59 6.10
C ILE A 26 6.30 13.57 5.24
N GLY A 27 5.67 14.01 4.13
CA GLY A 27 4.95 13.12 3.21
C GLY A 27 5.87 12.07 2.60
N LEU A 28 7.06 12.46 2.15
CA LEU A 28 8.05 11.54 1.60
C LEU A 28 8.60 10.59 2.67
N LEU A 29 8.84 11.08 3.89
CA LEU A 29 9.26 10.22 5.01
C LEU A 29 8.20 9.16 5.32
N CYS A 30 6.92 9.55 5.41
CA CYS A 30 5.81 8.61 5.60
C CYS A 30 5.73 7.58 4.48
N PHE A 31 5.93 8.01 3.22
CA PHE A 31 5.93 7.11 2.06
C PHE A 31 7.07 6.09 2.11
N ILE A 32 8.29 6.53 2.47
CA ILE A 32 9.46 5.63 2.59
C ILE A 32 9.20 4.56 3.66
N VAL A 33 8.72 4.97 4.83
CA VAL A 33 8.42 4.06 5.95
C VAL A 33 7.30 3.07 5.56
N GLN A 34 6.22 3.56 4.95
CA GLN A 34 5.11 2.73 4.48
C GLN A 34 5.57 1.70 3.44
N ARG A 35 6.38 2.13 2.47
CA ARG A 35 6.92 1.21 1.45
C ARG A 35 7.79 0.12 2.06
N ALA A 36 8.67 0.48 3.00
CA ALA A 36 9.52 -0.51 3.68
C ALA A 36 8.70 -1.57 4.44
N MET A 37 7.61 -1.18 5.10
CA MET A 37 6.66 -2.11 5.73
C MET A 37 5.98 -3.00 4.68
N GLU A 38 5.44 -2.40 3.61
CA GLU A 38 4.74 -3.11 2.53
C GLU A 38 5.65 -4.16 1.87
N ASP A 39 6.91 -3.80 1.56
CA ASP A 39 7.88 -4.71 0.94
C ASP A 39 8.18 -5.93 1.84
N ARG A 40 8.34 -5.72 3.15
CA ARG A 40 8.56 -6.82 4.12
C ARG A 40 7.34 -7.72 4.23
N VAL A 41 6.15 -7.15 4.37
CA VAL A 41 4.90 -7.90 4.46
C VAL A 41 4.68 -8.76 3.22
N LEU A 42 4.88 -8.19 2.02
CA LEU A 42 4.71 -8.94 0.77
C LEU A 42 5.74 -10.06 0.61
N ALA A 43 7.00 -9.82 1.01
CA ALA A 43 8.03 -10.85 0.97
C ALA A 43 7.68 -12.04 1.88
N ASP A 44 7.23 -11.78 3.10
CA ASP A 44 6.88 -12.84 4.06
C ASP A 44 5.60 -13.58 3.66
N ILE A 45 4.61 -12.87 3.09
CA ILE A 45 3.40 -13.47 2.52
C ILE A 45 3.77 -14.41 1.37
N ALA A 46 4.63 -13.98 0.45
CA ALA A 46 5.09 -14.82 -0.66
C ALA A 46 5.88 -16.03 -0.16
N ALA A 47 6.79 -15.85 0.81
CA ALA A 47 7.55 -16.94 1.43
C ALA A 47 6.66 -17.98 2.14
N ALA A 48 5.49 -17.56 2.62
CA ALA A 48 4.49 -18.45 3.23
C ALA A 48 3.59 -19.17 2.22
N GLY A 49 3.83 -19.02 0.90
CA GLY A 49 3.09 -19.70 -0.17
C GLY A 49 1.88 -18.92 -0.70
N PHE A 50 1.81 -17.62 -0.47
CA PHE A 50 0.78 -16.72 -1.02
C PHE A 50 1.41 -15.75 -2.04
N ASP A 51 2.11 -16.29 -3.04
CA ASP A 51 2.92 -15.58 -4.03
C ASP A 51 2.10 -15.12 -5.27
N ASP A 52 0.82 -15.45 -5.32
CA ASP A 52 -0.11 -15.12 -6.40
C ASP A 52 -0.91 -13.81 -6.15
N VAL A 53 -0.50 -13.01 -5.15
CA VAL A 53 -1.11 -11.71 -4.83
C VAL A 53 -0.21 -10.57 -5.30
N THR A 54 -0.73 -9.71 -6.17
CA THR A 54 -0.02 -8.49 -6.58
C THR A 54 -0.08 -7.40 -5.51
N ILE A 55 0.85 -6.44 -5.55
CA ILE A 55 0.85 -5.26 -4.65
C ILE A 55 -0.50 -4.53 -4.68
N ALA A 56 -1.09 -4.35 -5.87
CA ALA A 56 -2.39 -3.68 -6.01
C ALA A 56 -3.51 -4.47 -5.32
N GLN A 57 -3.52 -5.79 -5.44
CA GLN A 57 -4.48 -6.66 -4.77
C GLN A 57 -4.26 -6.68 -3.24
N ALA A 58 -3.00 -6.70 -2.77
CA ALA A 58 -2.68 -6.62 -1.35
C ALA A 58 -3.20 -5.31 -0.74
N ARG A 59 -3.08 -4.20 -1.44
CA ARG A 59 -3.65 -2.90 -1.03
C ARG A 59 -5.17 -2.91 -0.94
N VAL A 60 -5.86 -3.63 -1.82
CA VAL A 60 -7.31 -3.84 -1.72
C VAL A 60 -7.64 -4.72 -0.52
N LEU A 61 -6.93 -5.84 -0.33
CA LEU A 61 -7.11 -6.73 0.84
C LEU A 61 -6.92 -5.99 2.17
N ALA A 62 -5.93 -5.10 2.26
CA ALA A 62 -5.70 -4.28 3.44
C ALA A 62 -6.86 -3.31 3.81
N ARG A 63 -7.85 -3.13 2.92
CA ARG A 63 -9.05 -2.31 3.13
C ARG A 63 -10.30 -3.14 3.44
N VAL A 64 -10.20 -4.48 3.40
CA VAL A 64 -11.31 -5.36 3.78
C VAL A 64 -11.42 -5.40 5.30
N SER A 65 -12.55 -4.94 5.82
CA SER A 65 -12.81 -4.94 7.26
C SER A 65 -13.24 -6.34 7.76
N SER A 66 -13.13 -6.56 9.06
CA SER A 66 -13.58 -7.83 9.69
C SER A 66 -15.09 -8.09 9.54
N LYS A 67 -15.89 -7.03 9.35
CA LYS A 67 -17.33 -7.12 9.10
C LYS A 67 -17.68 -7.24 7.61
N GLY A 68 -16.67 -7.18 6.73
CA GLY A 68 -16.81 -7.06 5.29
C GLY A 68 -16.89 -5.60 4.82
N THR A 69 -16.61 -5.38 3.55
CA THR A 69 -16.57 -4.04 2.94
C THR A 69 -17.26 -4.10 1.57
N ARG A 70 -18.06 -3.10 1.25
CA ARG A 70 -18.71 -3.02 -0.07
C ARG A 70 -17.69 -2.70 -1.16
N ILE A 71 -17.93 -3.17 -2.40
CA ILE A 71 -17.07 -2.88 -3.57
C ILE A 71 -16.91 -1.36 -3.78
N THR A 72 -17.96 -0.59 -3.57
CA THR A 72 -17.93 0.88 -3.71
C THR A 72 -17.00 1.51 -2.68
N GLU A 73 -17.09 1.09 -1.44
CA GLU A 73 -16.22 1.54 -0.36
C GLU A 73 -14.76 1.11 -0.59
N LEU A 74 -14.51 -0.12 -1.05
CA LEU A 74 -13.16 -0.56 -1.42
C LEU A 74 -12.56 0.29 -2.54
N ALA A 75 -13.36 0.70 -3.53
CA ALA A 75 -12.92 1.55 -4.63
C ALA A 75 -12.49 2.95 -4.12
N GLU A 76 -13.28 3.52 -3.22
CA GLU A 76 -12.97 4.80 -2.58
C GLU A 76 -11.71 4.71 -1.71
N LEU A 77 -11.63 3.71 -0.82
CA LEU A 77 -10.50 3.50 0.07
C LEU A 77 -9.19 3.21 -0.69
N ALA A 78 -9.25 2.45 -1.79
CA ALA A 78 -8.11 2.14 -2.63
C ALA A 78 -7.79 3.24 -3.67
N ARG A 79 -8.65 4.25 -3.80
CA ARG A 79 -8.55 5.34 -4.79
C ARG A 79 -8.42 4.84 -6.24
N VAL A 80 -9.20 3.84 -6.59
CA VAL A 80 -9.28 3.27 -7.94
C VAL A 80 -10.73 3.16 -8.39
N SER A 81 -10.96 2.93 -9.69
CA SER A 81 -12.32 2.80 -10.22
C SER A 81 -13.02 1.57 -9.62
N LYS A 82 -14.36 1.66 -9.50
CA LYS A 82 -15.20 0.52 -9.10
C LYS A 82 -14.97 -0.71 -10.01
N GLN A 83 -14.79 -0.48 -11.31
CA GLN A 83 -14.51 -1.55 -12.27
C GLN A 83 -13.17 -2.25 -11.96
N THR A 84 -12.12 -1.47 -11.66
CA THR A 84 -10.80 -1.98 -11.30
C THR A 84 -10.86 -2.84 -10.03
N VAL A 85 -11.55 -2.36 -8.98
CA VAL A 85 -11.70 -3.14 -7.73
C VAL A 85 -12.54 -4.38 -7.98
N THR A 86 -13.61 -4.29 -8.76
CA THR A 86 -14.44 -5.46 -9.10
C THR A 86 -13.60 -6.54 -9.75
N PHE A 87 -12.77 -6.17 -10.74
CA PHE A 87 -11.86 -7.10 -11.41
C PHE A 87 -10.85 -7.73 -10.44
N MET A 88 -10.23 -6.93 -9.57
CA MET A 88 -9.29 -7.44 -8.55
C MET A 88 -9.97 -8.39 -7.57
N VAL A 89 -11.17 -8.04 -7.10
CA VAL A 89 -11.95 -8.89 -6.18
C VAL A 89 -12.38 -10.19 -6.84
N ASP A 90 -12.73 -10.18 -8.15
CA ASP A 90 -13.04 -11.40 -8.91
C ASP A 90 -11.82 -12.35 -8.99
N GLN A 91 -10.62 -11.80 -9.15
CA GLN A 91 -9.38 -12.58 -9.14
C GLN A 91 -9.09 -13.14 -7.74
N LEU A 92 -9.19 -12.31 -6.71
CA LEU A 92 -8.96 -12.71 -5.31
C LEU A 92 -9.99 -13.75 -4.83
N GLU A 93 -11.24 -13.66 -5.29
CA GLU A 93 -12.28 -14.65 -4.98
C GLU A 93 -11.99 -15.99 -5.65
N ARG A 94 -11.59 -16.00 -6.94
CA ARG A 94 -11.15 -17.22 -7.63
C ARG A 94 -9.92 -17.86 -6.99
N ALA A 95 -9.01 -17.07 -6.47
CA ALA A 95 -7.82 -17.53 -5.75
C ALA A 95 -8.09 -17.91 -4.28
N GLY A 96 -9.32 -17.74 -3.78
CA GLY A 96 -9.74 -18.14 -2.44
C GLY A 96 -9.34 -17.18 -1.31
N TYR A 97 -8.93 -15.97 -1.61
CA TYR A 97 -8.57 -14.96 -0.60
C TYR A 97 -9.79 -14.26 -0.01
N VAL A 98 -10.80 -14.04 -0.81
CA VAL A 98 -12.04 -13.38 -0.38
C VAL A 98 -13.25 -14.15 -0.89
N ARG A 99 -14.41 -13.82 -0.36
CA ARG A 99 -15.72 -14.27 -0.85
C ARG A 99 -16.73 -13.14 -0.71
N ARG A 100 -17.77 -13.18 -1.52
CA ARG A 100 -18.90 -12.24 -1.43
C ARG A 100 -20.01 -12.84 -0.60
N VAL A 101 -20.54 -12.08 0.35
CA VAL A 101 -21.68 -12.45 1.18
C VAL A 101 -22.79 -11.41 1.07
N PRO A 102 -24.06 -11.76 1.31
CA PRO A 102 -25.13 -10.76 1.39
C PRO A 102 -24.83 -9.72 2.47
N ASP A 103 -25.12 -8.45 2.20
CA ASP A 103 -25.06 -7.41 3.22
C ASP A 103 -26.30 -7.51 4.12
N PRO A 104 -26.16 -7.69 5.42
CA PRO A 104 -27.30 -7.82 6.33
C PRO A 104 -28.15 -6.54 6.41
N SER A 105 -27.61 -5.40 6.02
CA SER A 105 -28.31 -4.10 6.02
C SER A 105 -28.99 -3.78 4.69
N ASP A 106 -28.63 -4.48 3.59
CA ASP A 106 -29.16 -4.24 2.26
C ASP A 106 -29.10 -5.53 1.41
N ALA A 107 -30.25 -6.17 1.26
CA ALA A 107 -30.36 -7.43 0.54
C ALA A 107 -29.89 -7.39 -0.94
N ARG A 108 -29.79 -6.19 -1.53
CA ARG A 108 -29.31 -5.99 -2.92
C ARG A 108 -27.79 -5.83 -2.98
N ALA A 109 -27.13 -5.57 -1.85
CA ALA A 109 -25.71 -5.36 -1.76
C ALA A 109 -24.95 -6.65 -1.38
N ARG A 110 -23.66 -6.66 -1.67
CA ARG A 110 -22.71 -7.71 -1.29
C ARG A 110 -21.53 -7.09 -0.54
N LEU A 111 -21.12 -7.78 0.52
CA LEU A 111 -19.88 -7.48 1.23
C LEU A 111 -18.79 -8.42 0.74
N VAL A 112 -17.60 -7.89 0.57
CA VAL A 112 -16.37 -8.66 0.39
C VAL A 112 -15.83 -8.96 1.79
N VAL A 113 -15.65 -10.23 2.09
CA VAL A 113 -15.07 -10.72 3.36
C VAL A 113 -13.90 -11.64 3.06
N PHE A 114 -12.97 -11.76 3.99
CA PHE A 114 -11.89 -12.74 3.86
C PHE A 114 -12.46 -14.17 3.82
N ALA A 115 -11.89 -15.01 2.96
CA ALA A 115 -12.01 -16.45 2.97
C ALA A 115 -10.81 -17.05 3.73
N ASP A 116 -10.80 -18.37 3.94
CA ASP A 116 -9.80 -19.04 4.79
C ASP A 116 -8.35 -18.76 4.35
N ARG A 117 -8.08 -18.81 3.04
CA ARG A 117 -6.76 -18.50 2.48
C ARG A 117 -6.37 -17.04 2.75
N GLY A 118 -7.32 -16.13 2.64
CA GLY A 118 -7.11 -14.72 2.92
C GLY A 118 -6.86 -14.45 4.40
N LEU A 119 -7.56 -15.15 5.30
CA LEU A 119 -7.32 -15.07 6.75
C LEU A 119 -5.92 -15.60 7.11
N ALA A 120 -5.48 -16.69 6.48
CA ALA A 120 -4.14 -17.21 6.69
C ALA A 120 -3.05 -16.23 6.22
N ALA A 121 -3.20 -15.64 5.04
CA ALA A 121 -2.28 -14.60 4.55
C ALA A 121 -2.29 -13.34 5.44
N GLN A 122 -3.47 -12.91 5.93
CA GLN A 122 -3.60 -11.79 6.85
C GLN A 122 -2.88 -12.04 8.18
N GLU A 123 -2.87 -13.29 8.65
CA GLU A 123 -2.16 -13.65 9.88
C GLU A 123 -0.64 -13.55 9.70
N VAL A 124 -0.11 -13.95 8.53
CA VAL A 124 1.31 -13.72 8.19
C VAL A 124 1.61 -12.23 8.17
N ALA A 125 0.78 -11.43 7.47
CA ALA A 125 0.95 -9.98 7.42
C ALA A 125 1.04 -9.35 8.82
N ARG A 126 0.11 -9.68 9.71
CA ARG A 126 0.08 -9.16 11.09
C ARG A 126 1.32 -9.50 11.90
N ARG A 127 1.86 -10.72 11.73
CA ARG A 127 3.09 -11.12 12.40
C ARG A 127 4.29 -10.32 11.90
N THR A 128 4.41 -10.14 10.60
CA THR A 128 5.47 -9.33 9.99
C THR A 128 5.37 -7.87 10.42
N GLU A 129 4.17 -7.28 10.41
CA GLU A 129 3.93 -5.92 10.90
C GLU A 129 4.38 -5.75 12.35
N ALA A 130 4.07 -6.71 13.22
CA ALA A 130 4.49 -6.69 14.62
C ALA A 130 6.02 -6.76 14.77
N VAL A 131 6.69 -7.61 13.99
CA VAL A 131 8.15 -7.74 13.98
C VAL A 131 8.80 -6.41 13.53
N VAL A 132 8.35 -5.85 12.42
CA VAL A 132 8.89 -4.57 11.90
C VAL A 132 8.64 -3.44 12.89
N GLN A 133 7.48 -3.39 13.52
CA GLN A 133 7.17 -2.38 14.54
C GLN A 133 8.08 -2.51 15.76
N GLU A 134 8.43 -3.72 16.18
CA GLU A 134 9.38 -3.93 17.28
C GLU A 134 10.80 -3.52 16.86
N GLU A 135 11.26 -3.85 15.65
CA GLU A 135 12.55 -3.39 15.11
C GLU A 135 12.63 -1.85 15.12
N TRP A 136 11.58 -1.17 14.69
CA TRP A 136 11.52 0.30 14.72
C TRP A 136 11.47 0.86 16.14
N THR A 137 10.80 0.16 17.05
CA THR A 137 10.73 0.54 18.46
C THR A 137 12.09 0.37 19.14
N CYS A 138 12.83 -0.68 18.80
CA CYS A 138 14.20 -0.87 19.28
C CYS A 138 15.15 0.24 18.76
N HIS A 139 14.96 0.67 17.51
CA HIS A 139 15.79 1.73 16.91
C HIS A 139 15.48 3.12 17.49
N LEU A 140 14.22 3.47 17.63
CA LEU A 140 13.75 4.80 18.07
C LEU A 140 13.67 4.94 19.60
N GLY A 141 13.50 3.83 20.30
CA GLY A 141 13.10 3.80 21.70
C GLY A 141 11.61 3.97 21.93
N ARG A 142 11.07 3.31 22.95
CA ARG A 142 9.62 3.24 23.26
C ARG A 142 8.95 4.61 23.34
N ARG A 143 9.60 5.61 23.93
CA ARG A 143 9.02 6.95 24.11
C ARG A 143 8.83 7.66 22.77
N ALA A 144 9.81 7.59 21.86
CA ALA A 144 9.73 8.22 20.55
C ALA A 144 8.69 7.50 19.68
N THR A 145 8.64 6.16 19.69
CA THR A 145 7.64 5.36 18.98
C THR A 145 6.21 5.70 19.44
N ALA A 146 5.98 5.76 20.75
CA ALA A 146 4.67 6.15 21.29
C ALA A 146 4.28 7.58 20.85
N ARG A 147 5.24 8.51 20.85
CA ARG A 147 5.00 9.88 20.40
C ARG A 147 4.69 9.95 18.90
N LEU A 148 5.43 9.21 18.08
CA LEU A 148 5.18 9.11 16.65
C LEU A 148 3.77 8.57 16.38
N HIS A 149 3.37 7.51 17.07
CA HIS A 149 2.02 6.94 16.95
C HIS A 149 0.94 7.98 17.28
N GLN A 150 1.10 8.73 18.38
CA GLN A 150 0.18 9.82 18.75
C GLN A 150 0.08 10.90 17.67
N ILE A 151 1.23 11.35 17.14
CA ILE A 151 1.27 12.40 16.11
C ILE A 151 0.57 11.92 14.83
N LEU A 152 0.86 10.71 14.36
CA LEU A 152 0.23 10.15 13.17
C LEU A 152 -1.27 9.90 13.38
N THR A 153 -1.69 9.52 14.59
CA THR A 153 -3.12 9.37 14.93
C THR A 153 -3.85 10.71 14.87
N GLN A 154 -3.24 11.79 15.37
CA GLN A 154 -3.79 13.14 15.25
C GLN A 154 -3.84 13.61 13.78
N LEU A 155 -2.77 13.37 13.03
CA LEU A 155 -2.71 13.73 11.61
C LEU A 155 -3.78 13.00 10.78
N ARG A 156 -4.12 11.76 11.14
CA ARG A 156 -5.20 11.01 10.53
C ARG A 156 -6.54 11.74 10.56
N GLU A 157 -6.79 12.59 11.57
CA GLU A 157 -8.04 13.32 11.70
C GLU A 157 -8.36 14.25 10.51
N ILE A 158 -7.31 14.76 9.86
CA ILE A 158 -7.44 15.66 8.70
C ILE A 158 -7.02 15.03 7.39
N THR A 159 -6.43 13.83 7.42
CA THR A 159 -5.93 13.16 6.21
C THR A 159 -6.75 11.95 5.79
N ASP A 160 -7.53 11.36 6.71
CA ASP A 160 -8.39 10.20 6.42
C ASP A 160 -9.85 10.64 6.26
N PRO A 161 -10.35 10.79 5.02
CA PRO A 161 -11.73 11.21 4.75
C PRO A 161 -12.79 10.13 5.06
N TYR A 162 -12.36 8.89 5.38
CA TYR A 162 -13.22 7.73 5.59
C TYR A 162 -13.32 7.30 7.06
N ARG A 163 -13.01 8.20 7.95
CA ARG A 163 -13.05 7.99 9.40
C ARG A 163 -14.47 7.98 9.98
#